data_7965a9078ecde4209811b0b85108581b
#
_entry.id   7965a9078ecde4209811b0b85108581b
#
_cell.length_a   1.000
_cell.length_b   1.000
_cell.length_c   1.000
_cell.angle_alpha   90.00
_cell.angle_beta   90.00
_cell.angle_gamma   90.00
#
_symmetry.space_group_name_H-M   'P 1'
#
loop_
_entity.id
_entity.type
_entity.pdbx_description
1 polymer ?
#
loop_
_entity_poly.entity_id
_entity_poly.type
_entity_poly.pdbx_seq_one_letter_code
_entity_poly.pdbx_strand_id
1 'polypeptide(L)'
;MLAKRKWFLLLGAVAVAAIVFASLTPVGWQMRFGLHWLVEHFLVFFAFTTLVCLAWPKPMMVAAVLVPFAVLLEAAQALTPDRTADFATALSAAAGVSVAALLFDLGLTLRGKWRRA
;
A
#
# COMPACT_ATOMS: atom_id res chain seq x y z
N MET A 1 -16.40 -18.00 -1.98
CA MET A 1 -16.09 -16.65 -2.47
C MET A 1 -16.21 -15.58 -1.40
N LEU A 2 -17.37 -15.49 -0.72
CA LEU A 2 -17.54 -14.53 0.37
C LEU A 2 -16.58 -14.77 1.53
N ALA A 3 -16.28 -16.02 1.86
CA ALA A 3 -15.34 -16.36 2.93
C ALA A 3 -13.92 -15.86 2.61
N LYS A 4 -13.45 -16.04 1.37
CA LYS A 4 -12.14 -15.55 0.93
C LYS A 4 -12.09 -14.02 0.98
N ARG A 5 -13.16 -13.35 0.57
CA ARG A 5 -13.24 -11.89 0.61
C ARG A 5 -13.14 -11.36 2.04
N LYS A 6 -13.80 -12.03 3.00
CA LYS A 6 -13.69 -11.65 4.41
C LYS A 6 -12.26 -11.74 4.92
N TRP A 7 -11.54 -12.82 4.57
CA TRP A 7 -10.15 -12.99 4.95
C TRP A 7 -9.25 -11.92 4.35
N PHE A 8 -9.44 -11.59 3.06
CA PHE A 8 -8.67 -10.52 2.43
C PHE A 8 -8.96 -9.16 3.05
N LEU A 9 -10.23 -8.89 3.38
CA LEU A 9 -10.60 -7.65 4.06
C LEU A 9 -9.98 -7.56 5.45
N LEU A 10 -9.98 -8.67 6.19
CA LEU A 10 -9.36 -8.73 7.52
C LEU A 10 -7.85 -8.52 7.41
N LEU A 11 -7.18 -9.19 6.48
CA LEU A 11 -5.76 -9.01 6.25
C LEU A 11 -5.43 -7.58 5.84
N GLY A 12 -6.27 -6.98 4.99
CA GLY A 12 -6.13 -5.59 4.61
C GLY A 12 -6.25 -4.65 5.80
N ALA A 13 -7.24 -4.88 6.67
CA ALA A 13 -7.45 -4.06 7.86
C ALA A 13 -6.27 -4.18 8.82
N VAL A 14 -5.76 -5.40 9.03
CA VAL A 14 -4.57 -5.64 9.86
C VAL A 14 -3.35 -4.93 9.25
N ALA A 15 -3.18 -5.01 7.93
CA ALA A 15 -2.08 -4.34 7.24
C ALA A 15 -2.16 -2.83 7.38
N VAL A 16 -3.36 -2.23 7.26
CA VAL A 16 -3.56 -0.78 7.47
C VAL A 16 -3.17 -0.41 8.89
N ALA A 17 -3.66 -1.15 9.88
CA ALA A 17 -3.35 -0.89 11.28
C ALA A 17 -1.84 -0.99 11.53
N ALA A 18 -1.18 -2.00 10.97
CA ALA A 18 0.25 -2.18 11.11
C ALA A 18 1.03 -1.04 10.45
N ILE A 19 0.63 -0.59 9.26
CA ILE A 19 1.26 0.52 8.56
C ILE A 19 1.11 1.82 9.35
N VAL A 20 -0.10 2.11 9.83
CA VAL A 20 -0.36 3.31 10.63
C VAL A 20 0.47 3.28 11.90
N PHE A 21 0.46 2.16 12.62
CA PHE A 21 1.23 2.00 13.84
C PHE A 21 2.72 2.21 13.57
N ALA A 22 3.27 1.52 12.57
CA ALA A 22 4.69 1.63 12.23
C ALA A 22 5.07 3.04 11.81
N SER A 23 4.19 3.71 11.05
CA SER A 23 4.44 5.07 10.55
C SER A 23 4.46 6.11 11.66
N LEU A 24 3.68 5.92 12.72
CA LEU A 24 3.55 6.87 13.82
C LEU A 24 4.38 6.47 15.04
N THR A 25 5.00 5.29 15.04
CA THR A 25 5.86 4.82 16.13
C THR A 25 7.20 5.55 16.06
N PRO A 26 7.85 5.84 17.23
CA PRO A 26 9.19 6.42 17.24
C PRO A 26 10.18 5.63 16.41
N VAL A 27 11.08 6.34 15.72
CA VAL A 27 12.03 5.74 14.78
C VAL A 27 12.83 4.58 15.40
N GLY A 28 13.24 4.72 16.64
CA GLY A 28 14.01 3.69 17.32
C GLY A 28 13.25 2.38 17.58
N TRP A 29 11.91 2.40 17.45
CA TRP A 29 11.06 1.23 17.70
C TRP A 29 10.66 0.53 16.41
N GLN A 30 11.04 1.07 15.27
CA GLN A 30 10.63 0.50 13.97
C GLN A 30 11.49 -0.69 13.60
N MET A 31 10.84 -1.71 13.07
CA MET A 31 11.55 -2.82 12.44
C MET A 31 12.03 -2.41 11.07
N ARG A 32 13.28 -2.76 10.77
CA ARG A 32 13.89 -2.49 9.49
C ARG A 32 14.39 -3.80 8.89
N PHE A 33 14.22 -3.94 7.58
CA PHE A 33 14.62 -5.16 6.87
C PHE A 33 16.01 -5.05 6.26
N GLY A 34 16.79 -4.03 6.63
CA GLY A 34 18.13 -3.82 6.08
C GLY A 34 18.16 -3.19 4.70
N LEU A 35 17.00 -2.83 4.15
CA LEU A 35 16.88 -2.15 2.87
C LEU A 35 16.83 -0.63 3.07
N HIS A 36 17.12 0.10 1.99
CA HIS A 36 16.91 1.55 2.00
C HIS A 36 15.45 1.85 2.32
N TRP A 37 15.18 2.89 3.13
CA TRP A 37 13.82 3.16 3.60
C TRP A 37 12.84 3.45 2.46
N LEU A 38 13.31 4.03 1.35
CA LEU A 38 12.45 4.27 0.18
C LEU A 38 11.99 2.96 -0.45
N VAL A 39 12.89 1.97 -0.53
CA VAL A 39 12.55 0.65 -1.05
C VAL A 39 11.56 -0.06 -0.11
N GLU A 40 11.77 0.05 1.19
CA GLU A 40 10.85 -0.54 2.18
C GLU A 40 9.46 0.04 2.05
N HIS A 41 9.32 1.37 1.92
CA HIS A 41 8.03 2.02 1.74
C HIS A 41 7.36 1.57 0.44
N PHE A 42 8.12 1.51 -0.64
CA PHE A 42 7.61 1.03 -1.93
C PHE A 42 7.04 -0.39 -1.79
N LEU A 43 7.83 -1.30 -1.22
CA LEU A 43 7.45 -2.71 -1.10
C LEU A 43 6.24 -2.91 -0.18
N VAL A 44 6.19 -2.19 0.94
CA VAL A 44 5.07 -2.28 1.88
C VAL A 44 3.78 -1.83 1.20
N PHE A 45 3.79 -0.69 0.55
CA PHE A 45 2.60 -0.18 -0.13
C PHE A 45 2.24 -0.98 -1.37
N PHE A 46 3.24 -1.52 -2.05
CA PHE A 46 3.00 -2.45 -3.15
C PHE A 46 2.27 -3.70 -2.67
N ALA A 47 2.77 -4.34 -1.62
CA ALA A 47 2.16 -5.54 -1.08
C ALA A 47 0.76 -5.28 -0.55
N PHE A 48 0.58 -4.17 0.17
CA PHE A 48 -0.71 -3.78 0.71
C PHE A 48 -1.73 -3.54 -0.41
N THR A 49 -1.33 -2.79 -1.44
CA THR A 49 -2.21 -2.50 -2.59
C THR A 49 -2.63 -3.79 -3.29
N THR A 50 -1.70 -4.73 -3.46
CA THR A 50 -2.00 -6.02 -4.06
C THR A 50 -3.06 -6.77 -3.23
N LEU A 51 -2.92 -6.78 -1.91
CA LEU A 51 -3.91 -7.42 -1.03
C LEU A 51 -5.29 -6.78 -1.16
N VAL A 52 -5.34 -5.45 -1.20
CA VAL A 52 -6.61 -4.72 -1.34
C VAL A 52 -7.24 -5.03 -2.71
N CYS A 53 -6.43 -5.08 -3.77
CA CYS A 53 -6.92 -5.41 -5.11
C CYS A 53 -7.44 -6.83 -5.20
N LEU A 54 -6.88 -7.76 -4.43
CA LEU A 54 -7.41 -9.13 -4.38
C LEU A 54 -8.78 -9.17 -3.72
N ALA A 55 -9.02 -8.31 -2.72
CA ALA A 55 -10.32 -8.20 -2.06
C ALA A 55 -11.32 -7.40 -2.91
N TRP A 56 -10.83 -6.37 -3.56
CA TRP A 56 -11.61 -5.49 -4.44
C TRP A 56 -10.91 -5.37 -5.78
N PRO A 57 -11.30 -6.14 -6.78
CA PRO A 57 -10.62 -6.12 -8.09
C PRO A 57 -11.00 -4.89 -8.92
N LYS A 58 -10.79 -3.71 -8.38
CA LYS A 58 -10.99 -2.41 -9.03
C LYS A 58 -9.73 -1.56 -8.80
N PRO A 59 -8.62 -1.89 -9.49
CA PRO A 59 -7.32 -1.30 -9.19
C PRO A 59 -7.27 0.22 -9.31
N MET A 60 -7.99 0.82 -10.25
CA MET A 60 -7.99 2.27 -10.39
C MET A 60 -8.66 2.96 -9.20
N MET A 61 -9.75 2.38 -8.68
CA MET A 61 -10.42 2.90 -7.50
C MET A 61 -9.55 2.72 -6.25
N VAL A 62 -8.90 1.58 -6.14
CA VAL A 62 -7.98 1.30 -5.02
C VAL A 62 -6.84 2.32 -5.03
N ALA A 63 -6.24 2.58 -6.19
CA ALA A 63 -5.17 3.57 -6.31
C ALA A 63 -5.67 4.97 -5.94
N ALA A 64 -6.88 5.34 -6.38
CA ALA A 64 -7.46 6.65 -6.09
C ALA A 64 -7.66 6.87 -4.58
N VAL A 65 -7.84 5.81 -3.81
CA VAL A 65 -7.96 5.89 -2.34
C VAL A 65 -6.60 5.82 -1.68
N LEU A 66 -5.75 4.89 -2.11
CA LEU A 66 -4.50 4.60 -1.40
C LEU A 66 -3.40 5.62 -1.67
N VAL A 67 -3.37 6.26 -2.84
CA VAL A 67 -2.36 7.32 -3.11
C VAL A 67 -2.54 8.50 -2.15
N PRO A 68 -3.75 9.09 -2.02
CA PRO A 68 -3.95 10.14 -1.02
C PRO A 68 -3.69 9.66 0.41
N PHE A 69 -4.06 8.42 0.73
CA PHE A 69 -3.79 7.85 2.04
C PHE A 69 -2.29 7.84 2.35
N ALA A 70 -1.47 7.39 1.39
CA ALA A 70 -0.02 7.35 1.56
C ALA A 70 0.56 8.76 1.79
N VAL A 71 0.09 9.75 1.03
CA VAL A 71 0.52 11.13 1.17
C VAL A 71 0.11 11.70 2.52
N LEU A 72 -1.13 11.47 2.94
CA LEU A 72 -1.64 11.95 4.23
C LEU A 72 -0.91 11.29 5.39
N LEU A 73 -0.57 10.02 5.25
CA LEU A 73 0.17 9.30 6.29
C LEU A 73 1.58 9.90 6.47
N GLU A 74 2.24 10.26 5.37
CA GLU A 74 3.54 10.92 5.44
C GLU A 74 3.42 12.29 6.07
N ALA A 75 2.39 13.06 5.72
CA ALA A 75 2.14 14.36 6.35
C ALA A 75 1.87 14.21 7.84
N ALA A 76 1.16 13.16 8.25
CA ALA A 76 0.89 12.89 9.66
C ALA A 76 2.16 12.57 10.45
N GLN A 77 3.19 12.03 9.80
CA GLN A 77 4.46 11.75 10.47
C GLN A 77 5.15 13.01 10.96
N ALA A 78 4.89 14.16 10.33
CA ALA A 78 5.43 15.44 10.79
C ALA A 78 4.93 15.82 12.20
N LEU A 79 3.84 15.19 12.66
CA LEU A 79 3.29 15.42 14.00
C LEU A 79 4.02 14.59 15.09
N THR A 80 4.86 13.65 14.69
CA THR A 80 5.62 12.84 15.65
C THR A 80 6.95 13.53 15.97
N PRO A 81 7.43 13.45 17.25
CA PRO A 81 8.57 14.26 17.70
C PRO A 81 9.88 14.00 16.97
N ASP A 82 10.10 12.78 16.51
CA ASP A 82 11.38 12.36 15.94
C ASP A 82 11.33 12.16 14.43
N ARG A 83 10.32 12.74 13.76
CA ARG A 83 10.15 12.59 12.32
C ARG A 83 9.80 13.91 11.65
N THR A 84 10.26 14.04 10.41
CA THR A 84 9.87 15.12 9.52
C THR A 84 9.20 14.52 8.29
N ALA A 85 8.23 15.24 7.71
CA ALA A 85 7.62 14.82 6.46
C ALA A 85 8.68 14.83 5.35
N ASP A 86 8.69 13.77 4.53
CA ASP A 86 9.65 13.60 3.44
C ASP A 86 8.90 13.33 2.15
N PHE A 87 9.03 14.24 1.20
CA PHE A 87 8.37 14.12 -0.09
C PHE A 87 8.83 12.86 -0.86
N ALA A 88 10.11 12.52 -0.76
CA ALA A 88 10.64 11.32 -1.41
C ALA A 88 9.99 10.04 -0.85
N THR A 89 9.76 9.99 0.45
CA THR A 89 9.08 8.86 1.10
C THR A 89 7.62 8.76 0.63
N ALA A 90 6.91 9.90 0.56
CA ALA A 90 5.54 9.94 0.05
C ALA A 90 5.48 9.47 -1.41
N LEU A 91 6.42 9.92 -2.24
CA LEU A 91 6.51 9.49 -3.63
C LEU A 91 6.77 7.99 -3.75
N SER A 92 7.65 7.45 -2.93
CA SER A 92 7.97 6.03 -2.94
C SER A 92 6.74 5.19 -2.59
N ALA A 93 5.98 5.59 -1.57
CA ALA A 93 4.74 4.92 -1.18
C ALA A 93 3.71 5.00 -2.30
N ALA A 94 3.51 6.19 -2.85
CA ALA A 94 2.57 6.40 -3.96
C ALA A 94 2.97 5.61 -5.20
N ALA A 95 4.26 5.51 -5.48
CA ALA A 95 4.78 4.69 -6.59
C ALA A 95 4.46 3.21 -6.36
N GLY A 96 4.63 2.72 -5.13
CA GLY A 96 4.29 1.34 -4.78
C GLY A 96 2.83 1.03 -5.04
N VAL A 97 1.94 1.91 -4.59
CA VAL A 97 0.50 1.80 -4.84
C VAL A 97 0.21 1.79 -6.35
N SER A 98 0.77 2.76 -7.07
CA SER A 98 0.51 2.94 -8.50
C SER A 98 0.99 1.75 -9.32
N VAL A 99 2.20 1.27 -9.07
CA VAL A 99 2.77 0.12 -9.80
C VAL A 99 1.94 -1.13 -9.52
N ALA A 100 1.58 -1.39 -8.26
CA ALA A 100 0.76 -2.55 -7.91
C ALA A 100 -0.60 -2.50 -8.60
N ALA A 101 -1.26 -1.33 -8.57
CA ALA A 101 -2.56 -1.15 -9.21
C ALA A 101 -2.49 -1.35 -10.73
N LEU A 102 -1.45 -0.80 -11.37
CA LEU A 102 -1.26 -0.94 -12.81
C LEU A 102 -0.98 -2.39 -13.20
N LEU A 103 -0.15 -3.09 -12.44
CA LEU A 103 0.13 -4.50 -12.70
C LEU A 103 -1.11 -5.36 -12.51
N PHE A 104 -1.90 -5.06 -11.48
CA PHE A 104 -3.15 -5.77 -11.24
C PHE A 104 -4.16 -5.52 -12.38
N ASP A 105 -4.28 -4.25 -12.82
CA ASP A 105 -5.14 -3.87 -13.93
C ASP A 105 -4.72 -4.56 -15.22
N LEU A 106 -3.42 -4.60 -15.48
CA LEU A 106 -2.88 -5.32 -16.64
C LEU A 106 -3.22 -6.80 -16.56
N GLY A 107 -3.06 -7.41 -15.40
CA GLY A 107 -3.41 -8.81 -15.19
C GLY A 107 -4.88 -9.09 -15.47
N LEU A 108 -5.78 -8.23 -15.00
CA LEU A 108 -7.20 -8.36 -15.26
C LEU A 108 -7.53 -8.22 -16.76
N THR A 109 -6.88 -7.26 -17.41
CA THR A 109 -7.07 -7.02 -18.84
C THR A 109 -6.61 -8.23 -19.66
N LEU A 110 -5.43 -8.76 -19.36
CA LEU A 110 -4.90 -9.93 -20.06
C LEU A 110 -5.75 -11.17 -19.79
N ARG A 111 -6.23 -11.35 -18.59
CA ARG A 111 -7.13 -12.43 -18.24
C ARG A 111 -8.45 -12.34 -19.02
N GLY A 112 -8.99 -11.13 -19.15
CA GLY A 112 -10.19 -10.89 -19.93
C GLY A 112 -10.00 -11.24 -21.41
N LYS A 113 -8.87 -10.83 -22.00
CA LYS A 113 -8.53 -11.18 -23.38
C LYS A 113 -8.34 -12.68 -23.56
N TRP A 114 -7.67 -13.32 -22.63
CA TRP A 114 -7.46 -14.76 -22.64
C TRP A 114 -8.78 -15.52 -22.64
N ARG A 115 -9.73 -15.09 -21.81
CA ARG A 115 -11.05 -15.74 -21.71
C ARG A 115 -11.90 -15.54 -22.96
N ARG A 116 -11.69 -14.45 -23.71
CA ARG A 116 -12.42 -14.15 -24.92
C ARG A 116 -11.83 -14.82 -26.17
N ALA A 117 -10.57 -15.23 -26.06
CA ALA A 117 -9.92 -15.99 -27.13
C ALA A 117 -10.35 -17.46 -27.07
#